data_c09bcc8f7c053ddb9fa8952b753f3775
#
_entry.id   c09bcc8f7c053ddb9fa8952b753f3775
#
_cell.length_a   1.000
_cell.length_b   1.000
_cell.length_c   1.000
_cell.angle_alpha   90.00
_cell.angle_beta   90.00
_cell.angle_gamma   90.00
#
_symmetry.space_group_name_H-M   'P 1'
#
loop_
_entity.id
_entity.type
_entity.pdbx_description
1 polymer ?
#
loop_
_entity_poly.entity_id
_entity_poly.type
_entity_poly.pdbx_seq_one_letter_code
_entity_poly.pdbx_strand_id
1 'polypeptide(L)'
;MGADEYIDEQDEKATVSATDTKLVLARKMIGQLRDELANLERLLASDAEPADLELLIKRTKIAGEEDSYGPASEGKIVEGVFDGQNMVGSDGRQYIVPPNYASKSKLVEGDILKLTIQASGTFQYKQIGPIERQRVVGALTRDEITNDWRVVAQGKKYHVLPAAVSYFKGDAGDDAVLLVPKAAPSRWAAVENVIKRS
;
A
#
# COMPACT_ATOMS: atom_id res chain seq x y z
N MET A 1 -47.21 -27.19 24.48
CA MET A 1 -45.78 -27.58 24.52
C MET A 1 -45.01 -26.48 23.82
N GLY A 2 -44.51 -25.55 24.62
CA GLY A 2 -43.72 -24.41 24.14
C GLY A 2 -42.28 -24.83 23.96
N ALA A 3 -41.68 -24.36 22.90
CA ALA A 3 -40.24 -24.32 22.75
C ALA A 3 -39.82 -22.85 22.88
N ASP A 4 -39.24 -22.53 24.04
CA ASP A 4 -38.63 -21.25 24.34
C ASP A 4 -37.36 -21.10 23.46
N GLU A 5 -37.38 -20.12 22.59
CA GLU A 5 -36.25 -19.68 21.79
C GLU A 5 -35.34 -18.82 22.69
N TYR A 6 -34.28 -19.44 23.23
CA TYR A 6 -33.22 -18.75 23.96
C TYR A 6 -32.39 -17.96 22.97
N ILE A 7 -32.67 -16.67 22.79
CA ILE A 7 -31.80 -15.73 22.08
C ILE A 7 -30.65 -15.38 23.02
N ASP A 8 -29.44 -15.70 22.59
CA ASP A 8 -28.22 -15.47 23.34
C ASP A 8 -27.88 -13.96 23.42
N GLU A 9 -28.20 -13.35 24.59
CA GLU A 9 -27.91 -11.93 24.90
C GLU A 9 -26.42 -11.57 24.88
N GLN A 10 -25.51 -12.50 24.66
CA GLN A 10 -24.06 -12.27 24.65
C GLN A 10 -23.55 -11.81 23.30
N ASP A 11 -24.17 -12.21 22.19
CA ASP A 11 -23.77 -11.77 20.84
C ASP A 11 -24.15 -10.32 20.53
N GLU A 12 -25.22 -9.82 21.14
CA GLU A 12 -25.65 -8.42 20.94
C GLU A 12 -24.73 -7.40 21.62
N LYS A 13 -24.18 -7.75 22.81
CA LYS A 13 -23.22 -6.88 23.53
C LYS A 13 -21.85 -6.79 22.82
N ALA A 14 -21.40 -7.86 22.17
CA ALA A 14 -20.12 -7.88 21.47
C ALA A 14 -20.17 -7.05 20.17
N THR A 15 -21.29 -7.06 19.46
CA THR A 15 -21.48 -6.29 18.23
C THR A 15 -21.64 -4.79 18.48
N VAL A 16 -22.30 -4.39 19.55
CA VAL A 16 -22.45 -2.97 19.95
C VAL A 16 -21.09 -2.39 20.35
N SER A 17 -20.28 -3.12 21.11
CA SER A 17 -18.93 -2.68 21.52
C SER A 17 -17.96 -2.51 20.34
N ALA A 18 -18.01 -3.39 19.34
CA ALA A 18 -17.17 -3.30 18.14
C ALA A 18 -17.56 -2.13 17.23
N THR A 19 -18.86 -1.81 17.15
CA THR A 19 -19.39 -0.69 16.38
C THR A 19 -19.02 0.64 17.03
N ASP A 20 -19.10 0.74 18.36
CA ASP A 20 -18.70 1.92 19.11
C ASP A 20 -17.20 2.20 18.98
N THR A 21 -16.37 1.16 19.04
CA THR A 21 -14.93 1.30 18.85
C THR A 21 -14.58 1.78 17.43
N LYS A 22 -15.27 1.28 16.39
CA LYS A 22 -15.10 1.75 15.00
C LYS A 22 -15.51 3.21 14.84
N LEU A 23 -16.62 3.62 15.47
CA LEU A 23 -17.11 5.00 15.42
C LEU A 23 -16.15 5.97 16.14
N VAL A 24 -15.60 5.57 17.28
CA VAL A 24 -14.59 6.36 18.01
C VAL A 24 -13.32 6.51 17.15
N LEU A 25 -12.87 5.43 16.54
CA LEU A 25 -11.70 5.46 15.66
C LEU A 25 -11.94 6.35 14.42
N ALA A 26 -13.09 6.20 13.78
CA ALA A 26 -13.47 7.02 12.64
C ALA A 26 -13.55 8.52 12.99
N ARG A 27 -14.13 8.86 14.15
CA ARG A 27 -14.16 10.26 14.64
C ARG A 27 -12.77 10.82 14.89
N LYS A 28 -11.86 10.01 15.45
CA LYS A 28 -10.46 10.41 15.67
C LYS A 28 -9.74 10.66 14.34
N MET A 29 -9.93 9.79 13.35
CA MET A 29 -9.34 9.96 12.01
C MET A 29 -9.89 11.21 11.30
N ILE A 30 -11.20 11.46 11.40
CA ILE A 30 -11.82 12.68 10.85
C ILE A 30 -11.26 13.93 11.54
N GLY A 31 -11.05 13.90 12.85
CA GLY A 31 -10.40 14.98 13.59
C GLY A 31 -8.99 15.27 13.04
N GLN A 32 -8.16 14.26 12.90
CA GLN A 32 -6.81 14.39 12.36
C GLN A 32 -6.81 14.98 10.92
N LEU A 33 -7.69 14.51 10.05
CA LEU A 33 -7.82 15.04 8.69
C LEU A 33 -8.26 16.50 8.66
N ARG A 34 -9.14 16.92 9.60
CA ARG A 34 -9.54 18.32 9.72
C ARG A 34 -8.38 19.21 10.17
N ASP A 35 -7.59 18.73 11.11
CA ASP A 35 -6.40 19.47 11.60
C ASP A 35 -5.34 19.60 10.51
N GLU A 36 -5.14 18.54 9.71
CA GLU A 36 -4.24 18.58 8.54
C GLU A 36 -4.73 19.54 7.46
N LEU A 37 -6.04 19.55 7.16
CA LEU A 37 -6.65 20.49 6.23
C LEU A 37 -6.52 21.93 6.70
N ALA A 38 -6.79 22.21 7.98
CA ALA A 38 -6.65 23.54 8.56
C ALA A 38 -5.19 24.04 8.53
N ASN A 39 -4.24 23.14 8.69
CA ASN A 39 -2.82 23.47 8.54
C ASN A 39 -2.46 23.78 7.08
N LEU A 40 -2.98 23.03 6.12
CA LEU A 40 -2.78 23.31 4.69
C LEU A 40 -3.45 24.65 4.28
N GLU A 41 -4.67 24.92 4.75
CA GLU A 41 -5.35 26.18 4.49
C GLU A 41 -4.57 27.37 5.06
N ARG A 42 -4.00 27.24 6.29
CA ARG A 42 -3.16 28.29 6.89
C ARG A 42 -1.92 28.58 6.06
N LEU A 43 -1.31 27.54 5.48
CA LEU A 43 -0.13 27.67 4.63
C LEU A 43 -0.44 28.33 3.29
N LEU A 44 -1.61 28.02 2.72
CA LEU A 44 -2.07 28.67 1.49
C LEU A 44 -2.52 30.12 1.71
N ALA A 45 -2.95 30.46 2.93
CA ALA A 45 -3.43 31.81 3.28
C ALA A 45 -2.32 32.74 3.82
N SER A 46 -1.16 32.20 4.20
CA SER A 46 -0.01 32.99 4.59
C SER A 46 0.95 33.21 3.44
N ASP A 47 1.49 34.43 3.29
CA ASP A 47 2.71 34.68 2.51
C ASP A 47 3.88 34.00 3.23
N ALA A 48 3.86 32.66 3.24
CA ALA A 48 4.79 31.82 3.97
C ALA A 48 6.19 31.95 3.38
N GLU A 49 7.15 32.26 4.25
CA GLU A 49 8.56 32.25 3.92
C GLU A 49 8.97 30.89 3.34
N PRO A 50 9.91 30.85 2.39
CA PRO A 50 10.35 29.60 1.75
C PRO A 50 10.81 28.51 2.73
N ALA A 51 11.25 28.89 3.92
CA ALA A 51 11.69 27.98 4.98
C ALA A 51 10.56 27.09 5.54
N ASP A 52 9.35 27.62 5.64
CA ASP A 52 8.19 26.86 6.14
C ASP A 52 7.68 25.83 5.14
N LEU A 53 7.79 26.16 3.84
CA LEU A 53 7.54 25.22 2.74
C LEU A 53 8.55 24.08 2.71
N GLU A 54 9.83 24.34 2.98
CA GLU A 54 10.84 23.26 3.07
C GLU A 54 10.59 22.31 4.24
N LEU A 55 10.12 22.80 5.38
CA LEU A 55 9.78 21.96 6.53
C LEU A 55 8.58 21.04 6.23
N LEU A 56 7.62 21.54 5.46
CA LEU A 56 6.46 20.77 5.01
C LEU A 56 6.81 19.75 3.94
N ILE A 57 7.62 20.14 2.96
CA ILE A 57 8.16 19.25 1.95
C ILE A 57 9.00 18.15 2.60
N LYS A 58 9.76 18.45 3.64
CA LYS A 58 10.44 17.42 4.46
C LYS A 58 9.45 16.49 5.17
N ARG A 59 8.37 17.02 5.73
CA ARG A 59 7.33 16.18 6.38
C ARG A 59 6.55 15.31 5.40
N THR A 60 6.26 15.79 4.19
CA THR A 60 5.60 15.03 3.14
C THR A 60 6.55 14.10 2.36
N LYS A 61 7.85 14.45 2.25
CA LYS A 61 8.88 13.57 1.68
C LYS A 61 9.24 12.36 2.56
N ILE A 62 8.90 12.39 3.86
CA ILE A 62 9.13 11.26 4.78
C ILE A 62 8.28 10.02 4.43
N ALA A 63 7.33 10.13 3.49
CA ALA A 63 6.57 8.99 2.98
C ALA A 63 7.25 8.22 1.82
N GLY A 64 8.47 8.55 1.40
CA GLY A 64 9.00 7.95 0.16
C GLY A 64 10.48 7.94 -0.14
N GLU A 65 11.40 8.39 0.71
CA GLU A 65 12.84 8.32 0.39
C GLU A 65 13.70 8.06 1.62
N GLU A 66 14.40 6.94 1.56
CA GLU A 66 15.73 6.53 2.02
C GLU A 66 16.32 7.12 3.33
N ASP A 67 16.75 6.15 4.16
CA ASP A 67 17.87 6.23 5.11
C ASP A 67 18.04 7.52 5.94
N SER A 68 17.27 7.64 7.02
CA SER A 68 17.77 8.37 8.18
C SER A 68 17.64 7.49 9.42
N TYR A 69 18.77 6.96 9.86
CA TYR A 69 18.99 6.42 11.19
C TYR A 69 18.82 7.55 12.20
N GLY A 70 17.61 7.70 12.73
CA GLY A 70 17.38 8.40 13.99
C GLY A 70 17.13 7.36 15.08
N PRO A 71 17.45 7.63 16.38
CA PRO A 71 17.29 6.66 17.45
C PRO A 71 15.83 6.22 17.56
N ALA A 72 15.62 4.90 17.49
CA ALA A 72 14.35 4.21 17.50
C ALA A 72 13.53 4.60 18.74
N SER A 73 12.48 5.38 18.56
CA SER A 73 11.32 5.27 19.44
C SER A 73 10.72 3.89 19.22
N GLU A 74 10.52 3.11 20.28
CA GLU A 74 10.08 1.72 20.26
C GLU A 74 8.75 1.56 19.49
N GLY A 75 8.83 1.40 18.17
CA GLY A 75 7.71 1.08 17.31
C GLY A 75 7.51 -0.44 17.24
N LYS A 76 6.27 -0.89 17.15
CA LYS A 76 5.98 -2.30 16.90
C LYS A 76 6.54 -2.71 15.54
N ILE A 77 7.39 -3.73 15.50
CA ILE A 77 7.93 -4.30 14.27
C ILE A 77 7.13 -5.55 13.90
N VAL A 78 6.73 -5.65 12.64
CA VAL A 78 6.07 -6.82 12.07
C VAL A 78 6.80 -7.19 10.79
N GLU A 79 7.22 -8.44 10.66
CA GLU A 79 7.72 -8.99 9.41
C GLU A 79 6.60 -9.73 8.69
N GLY A 80 6.63 -9.75 7.36
CA GLY A 80 5.59 -10.41 6.58
C GLY A 80 5.97 -10.57 5.12
N VAL A 81 5.07 -11.18 4.36
CA VAL A 81 5.24 -11.50 2.94
C VAL A 81 4.32 -10.61 2.11
N PHE A 82 4.85 -10.06 1.04
CA PHE A 82 4.08 -9.26 0.08
C PHE A 82 3.23 -10.17 -0.82
N ASP A 83 1.92 -9.93 -0.92
CA ASP A 83 0.97 -10.72 -1.72
C ASP A 83 0.65 -10.10 -3.10
N GLY A 84 1.30 -8.99 -3.43
CA GLY A 84 1.07 -8.21 -4.66
C GLY A 84 0.40 -6.85 -4.41
N GLN A 85 -0.31 -6.70 -3.28
CA GLN A 85 -0.96 -5.45 -2.86
C GLN A 85 -0.71 -5.14 -1.38
N ASN A 86 -0.72 -6.16 -0.54
CA ASN A 86 -0.61 -6.04 0.91
C ASN A 86 0.58 -6.84 1.42
N MET A 87 0.96 -6.59 2.66
CA MET A 87 1.85 -7.45 3.42
C MET A 87 1.03 -8.33 4.37
N VAL A 88 1.18 -9.63 4.28
CA VAL A 88 0.64 -10.58 5.25
C VAL A 88 1.68 -10.74 6.36
N GLY A 89 1.40 -10.16 7.51
CA GLY A 89 2.29 -10.15 8.65
C GLY A 89 2.39 -11.52 9.34
N SER A 90 3.49 -11.74 10.05
CA SER A 90 3.70 -12.93 10.89
C SER A 90 2.66 -13.06 12.02
N ASP A 91 1.95 -11.98 12.33
CA ASP A 91 0.83 -11.95 13.28
C ASP A 91 -0.54 -12.31 12.63
N GLY A 92 -0.54 -12.76 11.37
CA GLY A 92 -1.72 -13.15 10.61
C GLY A 92 -2.57 -11.99 10.10
N ARG A 93 -2.13 -10.74 10.30
CA ARG A 93 -2.86 -9.55 9.84
C ARG A 93 -2.37 -9.10 8.47
N GLN A 94 -3.28 -8.48 7.72
CA GLN A 94 -2.94 -7.80 6.48
C GLN A 94 -2.66 -6.33 6.72
N TYR A 95 -1.58 -5.83 6.12
CA TYR A 95 -1.15 -4.44 6.16
C TYR A 95 -1.09 -3.88 4.76
N ILE A 96 -1.78 -2.75 4.52
CA ILE A 96 -1.84 -2.13 3.20
C ILE A 96 -0.45 -1.54 2.88
N VAL A 97 0.17 -2.04 1.81
CA VAL A 97 1.44 -1.50 1.31
C VAL A 97 1.12 -0.34 0.36
N PRO A 98 1.66 0.87 0.58
CA PRO A 98 1.43 1.99 -0.31
C PRO A 98 1.83 1.64 -1.76
N PRO A 99 0.94 1.83 -2.76
CA PRO A 99 1.22 1.47 -4.15
C PRO A 99 2.46 2.14 -4.73
N ASN A 100 2.74 3.38 -4.32
CA ASN A 100 3.94 4.11 -4.73
C ASN A 100 5.23 3.47 -4.19
N TYR A 101 5.21 3.00 -2.94
CA TYR A 101 6.34 2.28 -2.36
C TYR A 101 6.55 0.94 -3.08
N ALA A 102 5.48 0.14 -3.24
CA ALA A 102 5.55 -1.15 -3.91
C ALA A 102 6.08 -1.02 -5.36
N SER A 103 5.63 -0.01 -6.09
CA SER A 103 6.03 0.25 -7.47
C SER A 103 7.49 0.72 -7.57
N LYS A 104 7.92 1.69 -6.75
CA LYS A 104 9.31 2.19 -6.72
C LYS A 104 10.30 1.11 -6.30
N SER A 105 9.97 0.33 -5.26
CA SER A 105 10.78 -0.78 -4.78
C SER A 105 10.68 -2.02 -5.66
N LYS A 106 9.82 -2.00 -6.70
CA LYS A 106 9.57 -3.13 -7.61
C LYS A 106 9.29 -4.41 -6.83
N LEU A 107 8.40 -4.31 -5.82
CA LEU A 107 8.04 -5.44 -5.00
C LEU A 107 7.36 -6.52 -5.83
N VAL A 108 7.77 -7.75 -5.60
CA VAL A 108 7.23 -8.94 -6.26
C VAL A 108 6.54 -9.80 -5.22
N GLU A 109 5.45 -10.45 -5.61
CA GLU A 109 4.71 -11.39 -4.76
C GLU A 109 5.66 -12.44 -4.17
N GLY A 110 5.71 -12.53 -2.83
CA GLY A 110 6.65 -13.36 -2.10
C GLY A 110 7.85 -12.62 -1.46
N ASP A 111 8.07 -11.33 -1.78
CA ASP A 111 9.11 -10.54 -1.12
C ASP A 111 8.83 -10.40 0.38
N ILE A 112 9.89 -10.44 1.19
CA ILE A 112 9.79 -10.26 2.64
C ILE A 112 9.96 -8.79 2.98
N LEU A 113 8.97 -8.26 3.71
CA LEU A 113 8.92 -6.89 4.16
C LEU A 113 9.01 -6.82 5.69
N LYS A 114 9.62 -5.75 6.17
CA LYS A 114 9.58 -5.33 7.56
C LYS A 114 8.72 -4.07 7.64
N LEU A 115 7.68 -4.11 8.46
CA LEU A 115 6.85 -2.97 8.81
C LEU A 115 7.24 -2.48 10.21
N THR A 116 7.58 -1.22 10.33
CA THR A 116 7.73 -0.53 11.61
C THR A 116 6.51 0.36 11.82
N ILE A 117 5.75 0.10 12.87
CA ILE A 117 4.60 0.91 13.27
C ILE A 117 5.08 1.86 14.36
N GLN A 118 5.25 3.13 14.01
CA GLN A 118 5.71 4.14 14.95
C GLN A 118 4.64 4.44 16.01
N ALA A 119 5.05 5.04 17.14
CA ALA A 119 4.13 5.47 18.18
C ALA A 119 3.09 6.50 17.69
N SER A 120 3.42 7.25 16.63
CA SER A 120 2.52 8.15 15.91
C SER A 120 1.42 7.43 15.09
N GLY A 121 1.49 6.11 14.96
CA GLY A 121 0.64 5.30 14.07
C GLY A 121 1.12 5.28 12.62
N THR A 122 2.26 5.89 12.30
CA THR A 122 2.84 5.89 10.96
C THR A 122 3.42 4.53 10.61
N PHE A 123 3.16 4.04 9.40
CA PHE A 123 3.67 2.79 8.87
C PHE A 123 4.90 3.06 7.99
N GLN A 124 6.00 2.42 8.33
CA GLN A 124 7.24 2.48 7.54
C GLN A 124 7.60 1.08 7.05
N TYR A 125 7.64 0.90 5.74
CA TYR A 125 7.98 -0.36 5.11
C TYR A 125 9.43 -0.39 4.68
N LYS A 126 10.06 -1.55 4.83
CA LYS A 126 11.40 -1.85 4.29
C LYS A 126 11.40 -3.26 3.71
N GLN A 127 11.86 -3.42 2.47
CA GLN A 127 12.13 -4.73 1.89
C GLN A 127 13.40 -5.30 2.51
N ILE A 128 13.30 -6.47 3.13
CA ILE A 128 14.41 -7.14 3.82
C ILE A 128 14.83 -8.46 3.18
N GLY A 129 13.96 -9.08 2.38
CA GLY A 129 14.23 -10.35 1.72
C GLY A 129 13.63 -10.37 0.31
N PRO A 130 14.33 -9.82 -0.72
CA PRO A 130 13.89 -9.98 -2.10
C PRO A 130 14.06 -11.42 -2.54
N ILE A 131 13.01 -11.99 -3.16
CA ILE A 131 13.07 -13.33 -3.75
C ILE A 131 13.75 -13.33 -5.12
N GLU A 132 14.15 -14.51 -5.61
CA GLU A 132 14.66 -14.65 -6.98
C GLU A 132 13.56 -14.31 -8.01
N ARG A 133 13.94 -13.48 -8.99
CA ARG A 133 13.04 -12.91 -10.00
C ARG A 133 13.48 -13.29 -11.39
N GLN A 134 12.52 -13.40 -12.30
CA GLN A 134 12.77 -13.47 -13.74
C GLN A 134 12.07 -12.32 -14.46
N ARG A 135 12.63 -11.93 -15.59
CA ARG A 135 12.03 -10.93 -16.48
C ARG A 135 11.13 -11.63 -17.48
N VAL A 136 9.94 -11.07 -17.67
CA VAL A 136 9.04 -11.46 -18.76
C VAL A 136 8.56 -10.19 -19.46
N VAL A 137 8.37 -10.26 -20.78
CA VAL A 137 7.85 -9.15 -21.57
C VAL A 137 6.48 -9.52 -22.09
N GLY A 138 5.55 -8.57 -22.01
CA GLY A 138 4.18 -8.79 -22.47
C GLY A 138 3.45 -7.51 -22.82
N ALA A 139 2.30 -7.63 -23.43
CA ALA A 139 1.47 -6.50 -23.83
C ALA A 139 0.69 -5.96 -22.63
N LEU A 140 0.78 -4.66 -22.40
CA LEU A 140 0.01 -3.93 -21.38
C LEU A 140 -1.43 -3.79 -21.85
N THR A 141 -2.38 -4.19 -21.03
CA THR A 141 -3.81 -4.13 -21.31
C THR A 141 -4.54 -3.49 -20.15
N ARG A 142 -5.65 -2.84 -20.46
CA ARG A 142 -6.55 -2.28 -19.45
C ARG A 142 -7.89 -2.99 -19.56
N ASP A 143 -8.41 -3.45 -18.45
CA ASP A 143 -9.74 -4.04 -18.38
C ASP A 143 -10.79 -2.92 -18.52
N GLU A 144 -11.70 -3.03 -19.48
CA GLU A 144 -12.66 -1.97 -19.79
C GLU A 144 -13.74 -1.80 -18.71
N ILE A 145 -13.99 -2.85 -17.91
CA ILE A 145 -15.03 -2.84 -16.88
C ILE A 145 -14.45 -2.41 -15.52
N THR A 146 -13.35 -3.04 -15.12
CA THR A 146 -12.75 -2.80 -13.79
C THR A 146 -11.70 -1.69 -13.79
N ASN A 147 -11.28 -1.25 -14.97
CA ASN A 147 -10.16 -0.33 -15.17
C ASN A 147 -8.80 -0.82 -14.65
N ASP A 148 -8.72 -2.12 -14.31
CA ASP A 148 -7.48 -2.73 -13.82
C ASP A 148 -6.45 -2.85 -14.92
N TRP A 149 -5.20 -2.57 -14.57
CA TRP A 149 -4.09 -2.79 -15.47
C TRP A 149 -3.58 -4.22 -15.37
N ARG A 150 -3.37 -4.84 -16.52
CA ARG A 150 -2.84 -6.20 -16.66
C ARG A 150 -1.82 -6.26 -17.76
N VAL A 151 -0.91 -7.22 -17.65
CA VAL A 151 0.03 -7.54 -18.73
C VAL A 151 -0.16 -8.99 -19.13
N VAL A 152 -0.29 -9.22 -20.44
CA VAL A 152 -0.38 -10.56 -21.01
C VAL A 152 1.01 -10.96 -21.50
N ALA A 153 1.63 -11.92 -20.81
CA ALA A 153 2.96 -12.42 -21.12
C ALA A 153 2.99 -13.94 -21.08
N GLN A 154 3.54 -14.58 -22.10
CA GLN A 154 3.70 -16.05 -22.18
C GLN A 154 2.39 -16.83 -21.90
N GLY A 155 1.26 -16.32 -22.39
CA GLY A 155 -0.06 -16.94 -22.18
C GLY A 155 -0.65 -16.75 -20.78
N LYS A 156 0.01 -16.00 -19.89
CA LYS A 156 -0.48 -15.66 -18.55
C LYS A 156 -0.87 -14.19 -18.47
N LYS A 157 -1.84 -13.90 -17.59
CA LYS A 157 -2.26 -12.53 -17.28
C LYS A 157 -1.77 -12.18 -15.88
N TYR A 158 -0.98 -11.11 -15.79
CA TYR A 158 -0.48 -10.57 -14.52
C TYR A 158 -1.17 -9.25 -14.19
N HIS A 159 -1.60 -9.09 -12.95
CA HIS A 159 -2.00 -7.79 -12.43
C HIS A 159 -0.76 -6.93 -12.21
N VAL A 160 -0.86 -5.64 -12.51
CA VAL A 160 0.19 -4.65 -12.26
C VAL A 160 -0.40 -3.45 -11.54
N LEU A 161 0.41 -2.83 -10.70
CA LEU A 161 -0.03 -1.65 -9.95
C LEU A 161 -0.24 -0.45 -10.89
N PRO A 162 -1.39 0.24 -10.84
CA PRO A 162 -1.62 1.44 -11.64
C PRO A 162 -0.54 2.52 -11.43
N ALA A 163 0.00 2.62 -10.22
CA ALA A 163 1.08 3.54 -9.89
C ALA A 163 2.35 3.28 -10.72
N ALA A 164 2.67 2.01 -11.00
CA ALA A 164 3.81 1.66 -11.83
C ALA A 164 3.57 2.03 -13.30
N VAL A 165 2.37 1.74 -13.82
CA VAL A 165 2.00 2.09 -15.21
C VAL A 165 2.05 3.61 -15.40
N SER A 166 1.49 4.37 -14.47
CA SER A 166 1.50 5.84 -14.51
C SER A 166 2.91 6.42 -14.42
N TYR A 167 3.78 5.82 -13.61
CA TYR A 167 5.18 6.24 -13.48
C TYR A 167 5.93 6.15 -14.82
N PHE A 168 5.73 5.07 -15.57
CA PHE A 168 6.33 4.86 -16.89
C PHE A 168 5.52 5.49 -18.04
N LYS A 169 4.39 6.16 -17.74
CA LYS A 169 3.46 6.73 -18.72
C LYS A 169 2.99 5.67 -19.74
N GLY A 170 2.71 4.44 -19.23
CA GLY A 170 2.28 3.31 -20.06
C GLY A 170 0.84 3.49 -20.55
N ASP A 171 0.59 3.06 -21.78
CA ASP A 171 -0.73 3.00 -22.38
C ASP A 171 -1.09 1.56 -22.78
N ALA A 172 -2.37 1.28 -22.93
CA ALA A 172 -2.82 -0.01 -23.42
C ALA A 172 -2.27 -0.28 -24.83
N GLY A 173 -1.68 -1.45 -25.02
CA GLY A 173 -0.98 -1.83 -26.26
C GLY A 173 0.54 -1.69 -26.21
N ASP A 174 1.09 -0.96 -25.24
CA ASP A 174 2.54 -0.89 -25.04
C ASP A 174 3.11 -2.25 -24.55
N ASP A 175 4.40 -2.47 -24.72
CA ASP A 175 5.10 -3.61 -24.15
C ASP A 175 5.60 -3.27 -22.74
N ALA A 176 5.33 -4.12 -21.77
CA ALA A 176 5.83 -3.98 -20.42
C ALA A 176 6.85 -5.07 -20.08
N VAL A 177 7.98 -4.67 -19.51
CA VAL A 177 8.96 -5.56 -18.90
C VAL A 177 8.57 -5.76 -17.46
N LEU A 178 8.31 -7.00 -17.08
CA LEU A 178 7.85 -7.39 -15.75
C LEU A 178 8.92 -8.16 -14.99
N LEU A 179 8.91 -8.01 -13.68
CA LEU A 179 9.58 -8.90 -12.74
C LEU A 179 8.53 -9.79 -12.08
N VAL A 180 8.75 -11.09 -12.15
CA VAL A 180 7.91 -12.12 -11.52
C VAL A 180 8.76 -13.09 -10.72
N PRO A 181 8.22 -13.78 -9.71
CA PRO A 181 8.94 -14.84 -8.99
C PRO A 181 9.45 -15.90 -9.97
N LYS A 182 10.69 -16.36 -9.76
CA LYS A 182 11.28 -17.40 -10.59
C LYS A 182 10.79 -18.81 -10.19
N ALA A 183 10.65 -19.04 -8.89
CA ALA A 183 10.37 -20.36 -8.33
C ALA A 183 8.88 -20.66 -8.10
N ALA A 184 8.00 -19.65 -8.15
CA ALA A 184 6.58 -19.80 -7.84
C ALA A 184 5.70 -19.09 -8.87
N PRO A 185 4.47 -19.60 -9.12
CA PRO A 185 3.50 -18.86 -9.90
C PRO A 185 3.04 -17.63 -9.12
N SER A 186 2.84 -16.51 -9.82
CA SER A 186 2.26 -15.30 -9.24
C SER A 186 1.09 -14.78 -10.06
N ARG A 187 0.23 -14.02 -9.43
CA ARG A 187 -0.86 -13.27 -10.07
C ARG A 187 -0.47 -11.82 -10.32
N TRP A 188 0.46 -11.31 -9.51
CA TRP A 188 0.96 -9.95 -9.58
C TRP A 188 2.38 -9.92 -10.13
N ALA A 189 2.68 -8.85 -10.84
CA ALA A 189 4.03 -8.60 -11.32
C ALA A 189 4.42 -7.15 -11.08
N ALA A 190 5.70 -6.93 -10.78
CA ALA A 190 6.24 -5.58 -10.74
C ALA A 190 6.62 -5.12 -12.15
N VAL A 191 6.26 -3.90 -12.51
CA VAL A 191 6.67 -3.29 -13.77
C VAL A 191 8.11 -2.76 -13.61
N GLU A 192 9.02 -3.26 -14.39
CA GLU A 192 10.41 -2.78 -14.42
C GLU A 192 10.57 -1.64 -15.43
N ASN A 193 9.90 -1.73 -16.57
CA ASN A 193 9.91 -0.73 -17.64
C ASN A 193 8.70 -0.88 -18.55
N VAL A 194 8.36 0.18 -19.29
CA VAL A 194 7.37 0.16 -20.37
C VAL A 194 8.03 0.65 -21.67
N ILE A 195 7.83 -0.09 -22.74
CA ILE A 195 8.34 0.19 -24.08
C ILE A 195 7.17 0.63 -24.92
N LYS A 196 7.20 1.87 -25.39
CA LYS A 196 6.14 2.41 -26.24
C LYS A 196 6.11 1.67 -27.58
N ARG A 197 4.91 1.21 -27.96
CA ARG A 197 4.65 0.79 -29.33
C ARG A 197 4.16 2.00 -30.13
N SER A 198 4.95 2.35 -31.14
CA SER A 198 4.58 3.41 -32.11
C SER A 198 3.48 2.93 -33.03
#